data_f87e9b4ea386cd702efb2857f1dd1c82
#
_entry.id   f87e9b4ea386cd702efb2857f1dd1c82
#
_cell.length_a   1.000
_cell.length_b   1.000
_cell.length_c   1.000
_cell.angle_alpha   90.00
_cell.angle_beta   90.00
_cell.angle_gamma   90.00
#
_symmetry.space_group_name_H-M   'P 1'
#
loop_
_entity.id
_entity.type
_entity.pdbx_description
1 polymer ?
#
loop_
_entity_poly.entity_id
_entity_poly.type
_entity_poly.pdbx_seq_one_letter_code
_entity_poly.pdbx_strand_id
1 'polypeptide(L)'
;MTTGNFIAYYRVSTDRQGQSGLGLEAQRKAVMDYLDGGNWKLVGEYTEVESGKRNDRPELADALDACKRQKAKLVIAKIDRLARNVHFISGLMESGVDFVAADMPEANKLTVHIMAAMAEYEREQISTRTKAALAAVKARGKKLGWSMPSRRQEQLKASRQGVKSNIAHADRFAENTLPIIREIQT
;
A
#
# COMPACT_ATOMS: atom_id res chain seq x y z
N MET A 1 -11.06 -26.37 21.30
CA MET A 1 -10.89 -25.87 19.92
C MET A 1 -11.41 -24.45 19.89
N THR A 2 -10.56 -23.47 19.70
CA THR A 2 -10.95 -22.04 19.67
C THR A 2 -11.64 -21.75 18.35
N THR A 3 -12.96 -21.58 18.38
CA THR A 3 -13.75 -20.99 17.30
C THR A 3 -13.49 -19.51 17.27
N GLY A 4 -13.07 -18.98 16.12
CA GLY A 4 -12.82 -17.56 15.95
C GLY A 4 -13.25 -17.04 14.58
N ASN A 5 -13.75 -15.79 14.55
CA ASN A 5 -14.04 -15.10 13.31
C ASN A 5 -12.77 -14.40 12.82
N PHE A 6 -12.54 -14.42 11.51
CA PHE A 6 -11.44 -13.73 10.85
C PHE A 6 -11.96 -12.85 9.72
N ILE A 7 -11.30 -11.72 9.55
CA ILE A 7 -11.47 -10.83 8.41
C ILE A 7 -10.13 -10.77 7.70
N ALA A 8 -10.12 -11.04 6.40
CA ALA A 8 -8.91 -10.99 5.60
C ALA A 8 -8.69 -9.60 5.00
N TYR A 9 -7.44 -9.15 5.07
CA TYR A 9 -7.01 -7.94 4.40
C TYR A 9 -5.90 -8.25 3.40
N TYR A 10 -6.14 -7.85 2.16
CA TYR A 10 -5.23 -8.04 1.04
C TYR A 10 -4.74 -6.71 0.50
N ARG A 11 -3.58 -6.71 -0.14
CA ARG A 11 -3.02 -5.52 -0.76
C ARG A 11 -2.48 -5.83 -2.15
N VAL A 12 -2.91 -5.04 -3.13
CA VAL A 12 -2.42 -5.11 -4.51
C VAL A 12 -1.90 -3.74 -4.95
N SER A 13 -0.86 -3.72 -5.80
CA SER A 13 -0.38 -2.49 -6.42
C SER A 13 -1.14 -2.25 -7.73
N THR A 14 -1.34 -0.96 -8.09
CA THR A 14 -1.96 -0.56 -9.37
C THR A 14 -1.12 -0.91 -10.59
N ASP A 15 0.19 -1.16 -10.43
CA ASP A 15 1.06 -1.59 -11.50
C ASP A 15 0.81 -3.05 -11.86
N ARG A 16 1.11 -3.43 -13.09
CA ARG A 16 0.95 -4.72 -13.81
C ARG A 16 0.62 -5.99 -13.02
N GLN A 17 0.93 -6.06 -11.74
CA GLN A 17 0.59 -7.18 -10.86
C GLN A 17 -0.89 -7.17 -10.41
N GLY A 18 -1.54 -6.01 -10.37
CA GLY A 18 -2.98 -5.91 -10.11
C GLY A 18 -3.84 -6.37 -11.29
N GLN A 19 -3.30 -6.29 -12.50
CA GLN A 19 -4.01 -6.74 -13.71
C GLN A 19 -3.96 -8.25 -13.93
N SER A 20 -2.95 -8.94 -13.41
CA SER A 20 -2.82 -10.40 -13.58
C SER A 20 -3.62 -11.22 -12.55
N GLY A 21 -4.11 -10.62 -11.47
CA GLY A 21 -4.83 -11.31 -10.38
C GLY A 21 -3.97 -12.27 -9.53
N LEU A 22 -2.86 -12.76 -10.07
CA LEU A 22 -2.00 -13.79 -9.46
C LEU A 22 -1.52 -13.42 -8.04
N GLY A 23 -1.24 -12.12 -7.81
CA GLY A 23 -0.78 -11.65 -6.51
C GLY A 23 -1.88 -11.69 -5.43
N LEU A 24 -3.13 -11.45 -5.81
CA LEU A 24 -4.29 -11.52 -4.91
C LEU A 24 -4.68 -12.97 -4.64
N GLU A 25 -4.71 -13.81 -5.67
CA GLU A 25 -5.01 -15.24 -5.53
C GLU A 25 -4.01 -15.95 -4.60
N ALA A 26 -2.71 -15.65 -4.73
CA ALA A 26 -1.69 -16.20 -3.85
C ALA A 26 -1.89 -15.74 -2.38
N GLN A 27 -2.34 -14.50 -2.16
CA GLN A 27 -2.66 -14.01 -0.82
C GLN A 27 -3.90 -14.72 -0.26
N ARG A 28 -4.96 -14.86 -1.05
CA ARG A 28 -6.16 -15.59 -0.66
C ARG A 28 -5.84 -17.03 -0.30
N LYS A 29 -5.06 -17.70 -1.14
CA LYS A 29 -4.63 -19.06 -0.88
C LYS A 29 -3.89 -19.18 0.45
N ALA A 30 -2.91 -18.31 0.73
CA ALA A 30 -2.17 -18.35 1.98
C ALA A 30 -3.06 -18.15 3.22
N VAL A 31 -4.06 -17.26 3.12
CA VAL A 31 -5.03 -17.04 4.20
C VAL A 31 -5.93 -18.26 4.38
N MET A 32 -6.42 -18.86 3.29
CA MET A 32 -7.27 -20.06 3.37
C MET A 32 -6.50 -21.24 3.91
N ASP A 33 -5.28 -21.49 3.45
CA ASP A 33 -4.40 -22.56 3.95
C ASP A 33 -4.15 -22.40 5.46
N TYR A 34 -4.01 -21.15 5.95
CA TYR A 34 -3.89 -20.87 7.37
C TYR A 34 -5.19 -21.17 8.15
N LEU A 35 -6.35 -20.80 7.59
CA LEU A 35 -7.65 -20.98 8.24
C LEU A 35 -8.12 -22.45 8.22
N ASP A 36 -7.70 -23.24 7.23
CA ASP A 36 -8.03 -24.68 7.16
C ASP A 36 -7.40 -25.49 8.30
N GLY A 37 -6.40 -24.94 9.00
CA GLY A 37 -5.77 -25.57 10.17
C GLY A 37 -6.60 -25.55 11.46
N GLY A 38 -7.81 -24.95 11.46
CA GLY A 38 -8.64 -24.80 12.66
C GLY A 38 -10.12 -24.60 12.38
N ASN A 39 -10.94 -24.56 13.44
CA ASN A 39 -12.38 -24.24 13.37
C ASN A 39 -12.59 -22.71 13.26
N TRP A 40 -12.01 -22.07 12.23
CA TRP A 40 -12.04 -20.64 12.02
C TRP A 40 -12.95 -20.28 10.86
N LYS A 41 -13.65 -19.14 10.98
CA LYS A 41 -14.60 -18.67 9.98
C LYS A 41 -14.12 -17.36 9.39
N LEU A 42 -13.93 -17.31 8.06
CA LEU A 42 -13.73 -16.07 7.34
C LEU A 42 -15.08 -15.36 7.17
N VAL A 43 -15.23 -14.19 7.78
CA VAL A 43 -16.50 -13.43 7.81
C VAL A 43 -16.47 -12.18 6.92
N GLY A 44 -15.32 -11.82 6.35
CA GLY A 44 -15.17 -10.71 5.42
C GLY A 44 -13.79 -10.66 4.77
N GLU A 45 -13.72 -10.05 3.61
CA GLU A 45 -12.49 -9.80 2.86
C GLU A 45 -12.44 -8.34 2.40
N TYR A 46 -11.29 -7.70 2.57
CA TYR A 46 -11.03 -6.32 2.14
C TYR A 46 -9.77 -6.29 1.29
N THR A 47 -9.81 -5.57 0.17
CA THR A 47 -8.68 -5.50 -0.77
C THR A 47 -8.29 -4.05 -1.03
N GLU A 48 -7.14 -3.64 -0.52
CA GLU A 48 -6.55 -2.33 -0.76
C GLU A 48 -5.80 -2.30 -2.08
N VAL A 49 -6.15 -1.34 -2.94
CA VAL A 49 -5.43 -1.06 -4.19
C VAL A 49 -4.48 0.11 -3.96
N GLU A 50 -3.20 -0.18 -3.74
CA GLU A 50 -2.19 0.83 -3.45
C GLU A 50 -1.76 1.57 -4.71
N SER A 51 -2.15 2.84 -4.84
CA SER A 51 -1.56 3.76 -5.81
C SER A 51 -0.38 4.48 -5.15
N GLY A 52 0.81 4.43 -5.75
CA GLY A 52 2.08 4.89 -5.16
C GLY A 52 2.15 6.35 -4.68
N LYS A 53 1.03 7.08 -4.64
CA LYS A 53 0.91 8.47 -4.18
C LYS A 53 0.00 8.66 -2.97
N ARG A 54 -0.79 7.67 -2.57
CA ARG A 54 -1.73 7.78 -1.46
C ARG A 54 -1.31 6.88 -0.31
N ASN A 55 -1.17 7.45 0.88
CA ASN A 55 -0.92 6.73 2.13
C ASN A 55 -2.23 6.42 2.90
N ASP A 56 -3.34 6.98 2.46
CA ASP A 56 -4.67 6.69 3.00
C ASP A 56 -5.09 5.27 2.58
N ARG A 57 -5.61 4.51 3.53
CA ARG A 57 -5.99 3.10 3.36
C ARG A 57 -7.41 2.90 3.84
N PRO A 58 -8.39 3.33 3.05
CA PRO A 58 -9.79 3.24 3.43
C PRO A 58 -10.23 1.79 3.69
N GLU A 59 -9.79 0.85 2.86
CA GLU A 59 -10.14 -0.56 3.02
C GLU A 59 -9.60 -1.17 4.32
N LEU A 60 -8.42 -0.71 4.78
CA LEU A 60 -7.91 -1.12 6.09
C LEU A 60 -8.76 -0.57 7.23
N ALA A 61 -9.15 0.69 7.17
CA ALA A 61 -10.00 1.29 8.19
C ALA A 61 -11.33 0.54 8.30
N ASP A 62 -11.96 0.25 7.16
CA ASP A 62 -13.21 -0.51 7.08
C ASP A 62 -13.04 -1.95 7.61
N ALA A 63 -11.93 -2.61 7.29
CA ALA A 63 -11.59 -3.93 7.81
C ALA A 63 -11.44 -3.93 9.34
N LEU A 64 -10.74 -2.94 9.91
CA LEU A 64 -10.56 -2.81 11.35
C LEU A 64 -11.88 -2.53 12.09
N ASP A 65 -12.73 -1.69 11.53
CA ASP A 65 -14.05 -1.42 12.07
C ASP A 65 -14.96 -2.65 12.01
N ALA A 66 -14.88 -3.41 10.93
CA ALA A 66 -15.59 -4.68 10.81
C ALA A 66 -15.08 -5.71 11.83
N CYS A 67 -13.76 -5.77 12.08
CA CYS A 67 -13.17 -6.62 13.12
C CYS A 67 -13.75 -6.28 14.51
N LYS A 68 -13.84 -4.99 14.84
CA LYS A 68 -14.42 -4.54 16.13
C LYS A 68 -15.88 -4.92 16.26
N ARG A 69 -16.68 -4.67 15.20
CA ARG A 69 -18.12 -4.98 15.20
C ARG A 69 -18.41 -6.48 15.34
N GLN A 70 -17.62 -7.32 14.65
CA GLN A 70 -17.85 -8.76 14.59
C GLN A 70 -17.00 -9.57 15.58
N LYS A 71 -16.22 -8.87 16.45
CA LYS A 71 -15.26 -9.50 17.36
C LYS A 71 -14.36 -10.49 16.63
N ALA A 72 -13.89 -10.09 15.45
CA ALA A 72 -13.05 -10.87 14.57
C ALA A 72 -11.59 -10.44 14.70
N LYS A 73 -10.66 -11.36 14.37
CA LYS A 73 -9.24 -11.05 14.20
C LYS A 73 -8.95 -10.69 12.74
N LEU A 74 -8.02 -9.78 12.52
CA LEU A 74 -7.56 -9.47 11.18
C LEU A 74 -6.52 -10.51 10.74
N VAL A 75 -6.67 -11.13 9.59
CA VAL A 75 -5.67 -12.01 8.98
C VAL A 75 -5.08 -11.37 7.73
N ILE A 76 -3.75 -11.43 7.63
CA ILE A 76 -2.97 -10.85 6.55
C ILE A 76 -2.06 -11.94 5.98
N ALA A 77 -1.94 -12.00 4.65
CA ALA A 77 -1.21 -13.10 4.02
C ALA A 77 0.29 -13.10 4.31
N LYS A 78 0.93 -11.90 4.36
CA LYS A 78 2.39 -11.78 4.53
C LYS A 78 2.78 -10.57 5.36
N ILE A 79 3.65 -10.81 6.34
CA ILE A 79 4.14 -9.78 7.26
C ILE A 79 5.17 -8.84 6.61
N ASP A 80 5.95 -9.31 5.62
CA ASP A 80 6.97 -8.50 4.93
C ASP A 80 6.38 -7.28 4.22
N ARG A 81 5.15 -7.40 3.76
CA ARG A 81 4.42 -6.29 3.15
C ARG A 81 3.93 -5.26 4.16
N LEU A 82 3.77 -5.68 5.42
CA LEU A 82 3.43 -4.83 6.56
C LEU A 82 4.63 -4.07 7.08
N ALA A 83 5.74 -4.77 7.29
CA ALA A 83 6.95 -4.24 7.90
C ALA A 83 7.55 -3.04 7.14
N ARG A 84 7.28 -2.93 5.84
CA ARG A 84 7.75 -1.80 5.02
C ARG A 84 7.04 -0.46 5.30
N ASN A 85 5.97 -0.46 6.09
CA ASN A 85 5.22 0.75 6.41
C ASN A 85 4.92 0.82 7.91
N VAL A 86 5.77 1.52 8.64
CA VAL A 86 5.66 1.72 10.09
C VAL A 86 4.31 2.34 10.46
N HIS A 87 3.82 3.31 9.68
CA HIS A 87 2.50 3.91 9.91
C HIS A 87 1.35 2.90 9.85
N PHE A 88 1.46 1.90 8.98
CA PHE A 88 0.47 0.83 8.92
C PHE A 88 0.47 0.00 10.22
N ILE A 89 1.66 -0.39 10.67
CA ILE A 89 1.81 -1.19 11.90
C ILE A 89 1.35 -0.39 13.12
N SER A 90 1.73 0.89 13.22
CA SER A 90 1.27 1.77 14.30
C SER A 90 -0.26 1.88 14.31
N GLY A 91 -0.88 2.16 13.17
CA GLY A 91 -2.34 2.24 13.05
C GLY A 91 -3.05 0.93 13.40
N LEU A 92 -2.48 -0.21 12.99
CA LEU A 92 -3.00 -1.53 13.33
C LEU A 92 -2.93 -1.77 14.85
N MET A 93 -1.85 -1.37 15.50
CA MET A 93 -1.68 -1.51 16.94
C MET A 93 -2.54 -0.55 17.74
N GLU A 94 -2.65 0.70 17.30
CA GLU A 94 -3.52 1.71 17.91
C GLU A 94 -5.00 1.34 17.80
N SER A 95 -5.38 0.57 16.77
CA SER A 95 -6.75 0.11 16.58
C SER A 95 -7.26 -0.81 17.71
N GLY A 96 -6.36 -1.46 18.45
CA GLY A 96 -6.69 -2.46 19.46
C GLY A 96 -7.24 -3.79 18.91
N VAL A 97 -7.25 -3.97 17.59
CA VAL A 97 -7.69 -5.20 16.92
C VAL A 97 -6.56 -6.25 16.99
N ASP A 98 -6.91 -7.47 17.33
CA ASP A 98 -5.98 -8.59 17.21
C ASP A 98 -5.76 -8.95 15.75
N PHE A 99 -4.51 -9.19 15.38
CA PHE A 99 -4.16 -9.59 14.02
C PHE A 99 -3.17 -10.74 13.99
N VAL A 100 -3.12 -11.43 12.85
CA VAL A 100 -2.20 -12.52 12.57
C VAL A 100 -1.71 -12.44 11.11
N ALA A 101 -0.44 -12.77 10.89
CA ALA A 101 0.10 -12.97 9.56
C ALA A 101 0.12 -14.47 9.24
N ALA A 102 -0.46 -14.85 8.10
CA ALA A 102 -0.58 -16.26 7.72
C ALA A 102 0.79 -16.93 7.49
N ASP A 103 1.79 -16.15 7.02
CA ASP A 103 3.15 -16.62 6.81
C ASP A 103 3.99 -16.68 8.09
N MET A 104 3.54 -16.05 9.19
CA MET A 104 4.23 -16.04 10.48
C MET A 104 3.22 -15.96 11.63
N PRO A 105 2.45 -17.03 11.89
CA PRO A 105 1.39 -17.03 12.91
C PRO A 105 1.90 -16.80 14.33
N GLU A 106 3.14 -17.17 14.60
CA GLU A 106 3.82 -17.01 15.90
C GLU A 106 4.29 -15.56 16.17
N ALA A 107 4.19 -14.67 15.17
CA ALA A 107 4.60 -13.28 15.34
C ALA A 107 3.64 -12.55 16.31
N ASN A 108 4.15 -12.26 17.49
CA ASN A 108 3.46 -11.43 18.46
C ASN A 108 3.63 -9.92 18.16
N LYS A 109 2.90 -9.08 18.88
CA LYS A 109 2.97 -7.61 18.72
C LYS A 109 4.41 -7.08 18.81
N LEU A 110 5.23 -7.60 19.72
CA LEU A 110 6.62 -7.19 19.90
C LEU A 110 7.47 -7.56 18.67
N THR A 111 7.32 -8.77 18.14
CA THR A 111 8.03 -9.21 16.92
C THR A 111 7.72 -8.29 15.75
N VAL A 112 6.46 -7.92 15.57
CA VAL A 112 6.01 -7.03 14.50
C VAL A 112 6.60 -5.61 14.67
N HIS A 113 6.68 -5.09 15.91
CA HIS A 113 7.35 -3.80 16.18
C HIS A 113 8.83 -3.83 15.84
N ILE A 114 9.53 -4.88 16.22
CA ILE A 114 10.96 -5.03 15.93
C ILE A 114 11.18 -5.09 14.40
N MET A 115 10.37 -5.85 13.67
CA MET A 115 10.45 -5.94 12.21
C MET A 115 10.16 -4.59 11.54
N ALA A 116 9.18 -3.83 12.04
CA ALA A 116 8.88 -2.50 11.55
C ALA A 116 10.05 -1.53 11.75
N ALA A 117 10.62 -1.50 12.96
CA ALA A 117 11.76 -0.65 13.28
C ALA A 117 12.99 -1.00 12.43
N MET A 118 13.24 -2.28 12.19
CA MET A 118 14.32 -2.72 11.30
C MET A 118 14.09 -2.31 9.85
N ALA A 119 12.89 -2.45 9.35
CA ALA A 119 12.55 -2.04 7.98
C ALA A 119 12.68 -0.52 7.77
N GLU A 120 12.35 0.28 8.78
CA GLU A 120 12.56 1.72 8.76
C GLU A 120 14.05 2.06 8.75
N TYR A 121 14.82 1.45 9.63
CA TYR A 121 16.27 1.62 9.68
C TYR A 121 16.93 1.26 8.35
N GLU A 122 16.57 0.13 7.73
CA GLU A 122 17.09 -0.26 6.42
C GLU A 122 16.74 0.78 5.34
N ARG A 123 15.51 1.30 5.33
CA ARG A 123 15.09 2.35 4.39
C ARG A 123 15.93 3.63 4.56
N GLU A 124 16.18 4.05 5.80
CA GLU A 124 17.02 5.20 6.08
C GLU A 124 18.47 4.99 5.63
N GLN A 125 19.02 3.81 5.88
CA GLN A 125 20.36 3.44 5.44
C GLN A 125 20.48 3.45 3.91
N ILE A 126 19.50 2.89 3.19
CA ILE A 126 19.46 2.91 1.72
C ILE A 126 19.37 4.36 1.22
N SER A 127 18.51 5.18 1.82
CA SER A 127 18.37 6.60 1.48
C SER A 127 19.68 7.36 1.68
N THR A 128 20.33 7.17 2.81
CA THR A 128 21.59 7.84 3.16
C THR A 128 22.71 7.43 2.20
N ARG A 129 22.87 6.12 1.92
CA ARG A 129 23.84 5.62 0.95
C ARG A 129 23.59 6.17 -0.45
N THR A 130 22.31 6.21 -0.88
CA THR A 130 21.93 6.75 -2.19
C THR A 130 22.24 8.24 -2.29
N LYS A 131 21.91 9.04 -1.26
CA LYS A 131 22.23 10.47 -1.19
C LYS A 131 23.74 10.70 -1.25
N ALA A 132 24.53 9.93 -0.50
CA ALA A 132 25.99 10.03 -0.50
C ALA A 132 26.57 9.67 -1.88
N ALA A 133 26.10 8.60 -2.50
CA ALA A 133 26.53 8.20 -3.84
C ALA A 133 26.20 9.26 -4.89
N LEU A 134 24.98 9.84 -4.85
CA LEU A 134 24.57 10.91 -5.75
C LEU A 134 25.37 12.20 -5.52
N ALA A 135 25.70 12.54 -4.27
CA ALA A 135 26.55 13.68 -3.94
C ALA A 135 27.98 13.48 -4.50
N ALA A 136 28.55 12.30 -4.37
CA ALA A 136 29.87 11.97 -4.95
C ALA A 136 29.88 12.08 -6.49
N VAL A 137 28.80 11.65 -7.15
CA VAL A 137 28.66 11.77 -8.61
C VAL A 137 28.51 13.23 -9.03
N LYS A 138 27.76 14.05 -8.27
CA LYS A 138 27.66 15.51 -8.47
C LYS A 138 29.01 16.19 -8.30
N ALA A 139 29.78 15.86 -7.27
CA ALA A 139 31.09 16.43 -7.02
C ALA A 139 32.09 16.16 -8.17
N ARG A 140 31.92 15.04 -8.89
CA ARG A 140 32.67 14.70 -10.12
C ARG A 140 32.16 15.43 -11.38
N GLY A 141 31.26 16.41 -11.24
CA GLY A 141 30.72 17.20 -12.34
C GLY A 141 29.72 16.43 -13.25
N LYS A 142 29.33 15.21 -12.89
CA LYS A 142 28.37 14.43 -13.69
C LYS A 142 26.95 14.93 -13.45
N LYS A 143 26.22 15.21 -14.53
CA LYS A 143 24.80 15.56 -14.48
C LYS A 143 23.96 14.31 -14.20
N LEU A 144 22.93 14.42 -13.36
CA LEU A 144 22.09 13.32 -12.91
C LEU A 144 20.67 13.46 -13.48
N GLY A 145 20.04 12.30 -13.71
CA GLY A 145 18.62 12.24 -14.08
C GLY A 145 18.32 12.98 -15.39
N TRP A 146 17.25 13.76 -15.38
CA TRP A 146 16.78 14.51 -16.53
C TRP A 146 17.70 15.65 -16.97
N SER A 147 18.64 16.06 -16.13
CA SER A 147 19.63 17.09 -16.50
C SER A 147 20.73 16.56 -17.44
N MET A 148 20.75 15.28 -17.79
CA MET A 148 21.64 14.71 -18.80
C MET A 148 21.25 15.19 -20.18
N PRO A 149 22.21 15.73 -20.99
CA PRO A 149 21.92 16.21 -22.34
C PRO A 149 21.31 15.14 -23.27
N SER A 150 21.72 13.89 -23.10
CA SER A 150 21.20 12.73 -23.85
C SER A 150 19.72 12.44 -23.63
N ARG A 151 19.14 12.90 -22.52
CA ARG A 151 17.72 12.69 -22.17
C ARG A 151 16.81 13.87 -22.40
N ARG A 152 17.34 14.98 -22.93
CA ARG A 152 16.58 16.22 -23.15
C ARG A 152 15.35 16.02 -24.03
N GLN A 153 15.45 15.19 -25.08
CA GLN A 153 14.31 14.91 -25.95
C GLN A 153 13.25 14.08 -25.27
N GLU A 154 13.64 13.09 -24.46
CA GLU A 154 12.72 12.29 -23.65
C GLU A 154 12.00 13.15 -22.62
N GLN A 155 12.73 14.07 -21.97
CA GLN A 155 12.17 15.04 -21.01
C GLN A 155 11.10 15.92 -21.67
N LEU A 156 11.35 16.45 -22.85
CA LEU A 156 10.40 17.28 -23.58
C LEU A 156 9.14 16.48 -23.98
N LYS A 157 9.30 15.22 -24.41
CA LYS A 157 8.16 14.33 -24.69
C LYS A 157 7.34 14.05 -23.43
N ALA A 158 7.98 13.68 -22.33
CA ALA A 158 7.31 13.41 -21.05
C ALA A 158 6.60 14.65 -20.50
N SER A 159 7.22 15.84 -20.60
CA SER A 159 6.61 17.11 -20.21
C SER A 159 5.33 17.41 -21.01
N ARG A 160 5.38 17.25 -22.34
CA ARG A 160 4.20 17.45 -23.21
C ARG A 160 3.09 16.47 -22.90
N GLN A 161 3.44 15.22 -22.62
CA GLN A 161 2.45 14.20 -22.24
C GLN A 161 1.83 14.47 -20.88
N GLY A 162 2.61 14.94 -19.90
CA GLY A 162 2.13 15.38 -18.61
C GLY A 162 1.14 16.55 -18.70
N VAL A 163 1.45 17.56 -19.53
CA VAL A 163 0.52 18.68 -19.79
C VAL A 163 -0.78 18.19 -20.41
N LYS A 164 -0.74 17.34 -21.44
CA LYS A 164 -1.94 16.75 -22.03
C LYS A 164 -2.79 15.97 -21.03
N SER A 165 -2.15 15.16 -20.18
CA SER A 165 -2.84 14.42 -19.13
C SER A 165 -3.51 15.33 -18.10
N ASN A 166 -2.85 16.40 -17.70
CA ASN A 166 -3.40 17.38 -16.75
C ASN A 166 -4.60 18.13 -17.34
N ILE A 167 -4.52 18.55 -18.60
CA ILE A 167 -5.64 19.19 -19.32
C ILE A 167 -6.83 18.23 -19.39
N ALA A 168 -6.63 17.00 -19.85
CA ALA A 168 -7.69 16.01 -19.94
C ALA A 168 -8.31 15.65 -18.56
N HIS A 169 -7.54 15.77 -17.49
CA HIS A 169 -8.05 15.58 -16.13
C HIS A 169 -8.89 16.78 -15.67
N ALA A 170 -8.42 17.99 -15.98
CA ALA A 170 -9.15 19.23 -15.68
C ALA A 170 -10.47 19.31 -16.47
N ASP A 171 -10.45 18.95 -17.74
CA ASP A 171 -11.66 18.93 -18.59
C ASP A 171 -12.69 17.94 -18.04
N ARG A 172 -12.29 16.72 -17.70
CA ARG A 172 -13.20 15.73 -17.07
C ARG A 172 -13.76 16.21 -15.74
N PHE A 173 -12.95 16.88 -14.93
CA PHE A 173 -13.41 17.47 -13.68
C PHE A 173 -14.44 18.56 -13.94
N ALA A 174 -14.18 19.44 -14.90
CA ALA A 174 -15.13 20.49 -15.30
C ALA A 174 -16.44 19.92 -15.85
N GLU A 175 -16.38 18.93 -16.74
CA GLU A 175 -17.56 18.23 -17.27
C GLU A 175 -18.44 17.64 -16.17
N ASN A 176 -17.83 17.06 -15.12
CA ASN A 176 -18.58 16.48 -14.01
C ASN A 176 -19.11 17.53 -13.02
N THR A 177 -18.43 18.66 -12.87
CA THR A 177 -18.75 19.66 -11.84
C THR A 177 -19.67 20.78 -12.35
N LEU A 178 -19.51 21.21 -13.60
CA LEU A 178 -20.30 22.30 -14.19
C LEU A 178 -21.81 22.04 -14.21
N PRO A 179 -22.32 20.83 -14.50
CA PRO A 179 -23.73 20.55 -14.42
C PRO A 179 -24.32 20.77 -13.02
N ILE A 180 -23.58 20.29 -12.00
CA ILE A 180 -23.98 20.43 -10.59
C ILE A 180 -24.04 21.92 -10.18
N ILE A 181 -23.06 22.70 -10.59
CA ILE A 181 -23.04 24.15 -10.30
C ILE A 181 -24.23 24.85 -10.97
N ARG A 182 -24.56 24.49 -12.21
CA ARG A 182 -25.71 25.07 -12.93
C ARG A 182 -27.04 24.73 -12.29
N GLU A 183 -27.16 23.50 -11.77
CA GLU A 183 -28.38 23.05 -11.08
C GLU A 183 -28.60 23.78 -9.75
N ILE A 184 -27.53 24.18 -9.06
CA ILE A 184 -27.62 24.93 -7.80
C ILE A 184 -27.92 26.41 -8.05
N GLN A 185 -27.62 26.95 -9.23
CA GLN A 185 -27.85 28.35 -9.58
C GLN A 185 -29.26 28.63 -10.19
N THR A 186 -30.02 27.57 -10.45
CA THR A 186 -31.43 27.63 -10.88
C THR A 186 -32.35 27.48 -9.69
#